data_e49cf23aedf5d286aa10411ae96dcf11
#
_entry.id   e49cf23aedf5d286aa10411ae96dcf11
#
_cell.length_a   1.000
_cell.length_b   1.000
_cell.length_c   1.000
_cell.angle_alpha   90.00
_cell.angle_beta   90.00
_cell.angle_gamma   90.00
#
_symmetry.space_group_name_H-M   'P 1'
#
loop_
_entity.id
_entity.type
_entity.pdbx_description
1 polymer ?
#
loop_
_entity_poly.entity_id
_entity_poly.type
_entity_poly.pdbx_seq_one_letter_code
_entity_poly.pdbx_strand_id
1 'polypeptide(L)'
;MDLLNSIGFVNFWGVTPFMDLFKTERAILSQSNPINILLSNANDLRHFLYTLYKLYVMKKEDDKEVPELHFYIHEDHVENLCRDLLFMHLITDRTKSVIERCEIIMEIYGNTLLPSRTIDYINSVYKQLISFICGDKKSNPVYKDLFDFSCLTHKEIDEMVEVLSSYDSKIPYDIEKYRNDRVRYALKDRYDYRNNLFDWDYNMNLAKFAPIVRSQHYMYFRNYGVAFEMRINRYKFPNRTLSSYIQGRSKESKDSCMVRGFWGDIVNSPYIGYGLELETREEQTYFYANNKINYLRDSQDVTEYNMIKILLRLDHNGVYDFMKREYEKEKRRKEKIKAQQEQEAKGKKDEKKEEEINTSKPVKLEKEDNTIEKITEKVMNQKQMSMPVTEEELIEAEGDDPSTYDPNELLSGFKEIKFKIHFVSGDIEKSIYRKNKFKSFFDVMLYGFHCQSKFDEKIKQVIKSNTRILFELNKYMASFTDKQREEYTKKVIELNEKNGFVLDDESLKYIYQFKLKPVQPEAENEK
;
A
#
# COMPACT_ATOMS: atom_id res chain seq x y z
N MET A 1 11.05 -16.91 -13.09
CA MET A 1 9.63 -16.55 -13.19
C MET A 1 8.74 -17.77 -13.37
N ASP A 2 9.09 -18.72 -14.22
CA ASP A 2 8.25 -19.91 -14.46
C ASP A 2 7.95 -20.74 -13.22
N LEU A 3 8.85 -20.76 -12.24
CA LEU A 3 8.65 -21.47 -10.99
C LEU A 3 7.52 -20.87 -10.15
N LEU A 4 7.46 -19.56 -10.05
CA LEU A 4 6.41 -18.85 -9.27
C LEU A 4 5.03 -19.06 -9.92
N ASN A 5 4.95 -18.97 -11.24
CA ASN A 5 3.71 -19.25 -11.97
C ASN A 5 3.26 -20.70 -11.79
N SER A 6 4.19 -21.67 -11.81
CA SER A 6 3.88 -23.09 -11.66
C SER A 6 3.29 -23.48 -10.30
N ILE A 7 3.55 -22.68 -9.26
CA ILE A 7 3.01 -22.91 -7.91
C ILE A 7 1.76 -22.09 -7.60
N GLY A 8 1.16 -21.42 -8.60
CA GLY A 8 -0.03 -20.61 -8.43
C GLY A 8 0.22 -19.32 -7.64
N PHE A 9 1.36 -18.67 -7.89
CA PHE A 9 1.73 -17.41 -7.27
C PHE A 9 0.92 -16.26 -7.86
N VAL A 10 0.30 -15.46 -6.98
CA VAL A 10 -0.29 -14.16 -7.33
C VAL A 10 0.39 -13.11 -6.46
N ASN A 11 0.88 -12.04 -7.07
CA ASN A 11 1.49 -10.94 -6.35
C ASN A 11 0.43 -9.86 -6.11
N PHE A 12 0.06 -9.64 -4.84
CA PHE A 12 -0.94 -8.66 -4.44
C PHE A 12 -0.36 -7.34 -3.95
N TRP A 13 0.96 -7.19 -3.96
CA TRP A 13 1.66 -5.97 -3.55
C TRP A 13 2.68 -5.55 -4.59
N GLY A 14 2.79 -4.25 -4.79
CA GLY A 14 3.90 -3.70 -5.53
C GLY A 14 5.22 -3.83 -4.78
N VAL A 15 6.32 -3.77 -5.51
CA VAL A 15 7.69 -3.93 -4.96
C VAL A 15 8.37 -2.61 -4.66
N THR A 16 7.70 -1.49 -4.95
CA THR A 16 8.20 -0.13 -4.75
C THR A 16 7.22 0.69 -3.92
N PRO A 17 7.69 1.75 -3.24
CA PRO A 17 6.79 2.74 -2.64
C PRO A 17 5.90 3.41 -3.69
N PHE A 18 4.81 4.01 -3.22
CA PHE A 18 3.96 4.83 -4.07
C PHE A 18 4.72 6.00 -4.69
N MET A 19 4.29 6.44 -5.87
CA MET A 19 4.78 7.65 -6.52
C MET A 19 3.67 8.39 -7.25
N ASP A 20 3.89 9.68 -7.45
CA ASP A 20 3.13 10.49 -8.37
C ASP A 20 3.62 10.27 -9.81
N LEU A 21 2.75 9.78 -10.67
CA LEU A 21 3.08 9.44 -12.06
C LEU A 21 3.49 10.66 -12.90
N PHE A 22 3.16 11.87 -12.45
CA PHE A 22 3.50 13.12 -13.13
C PHE A 22 4.59 13.93 -12.43
N LYS A 23 5.27 13.35 -11.41
CA LYS A 23 6.24 14.07 -10.57
C LYS A 23 7.33 14.77 -11.37
N THR A 24 7.89 14.08 -12.36
CA THR A 24 9.04 14.56 -13.13
C THR A 24 8.66 15.44 -14.32
N GLU A 25 7.41 15.39 -14.78
CA GLU A 25 6.97 16.21 -15.91
C GLU A 25 5.47 16.55 -15.86
N ARG A 26 5.17 17.64 -15.20
CA ARG A 26 3.81 18.21 -15.17
C ARG A 26 3.33 18.74 -16.52
N ALA A 27 4.23 19.06 -17.45
CA ALA A 27 3.90 19.55 -18.77
C ALA A 27 3.02 18.59 -19.59
N ILE A 28 3.08 17.28 -19.30
CA ILE A 28 2.23 16.29 -19.98
C ILE A 28 0.73 16.54 -19.71
N LEU A 29 0.39 17.16 -18.57
CA LEU A 29 -0.99 17.49 -18.22
C LEU A 29 -1.63 18.50 -19.17
N SER A 30 -0.84 19.30 -19.92
CA SER A 30 -1.32 20.24 -20.91
C SER A 30 -1.28 19.74 -22.36
N GLN A 31 -0.74 18.54 -22.59
CA GLN A 31 -0.51 18.03 -23.95
C GLN A 31 -1.68 17.20 -24.51
N SER A 32 -2.45 16.57 -23.64
CA SER A 32 -3.54 15.66 -24.02
C SER A 32 -4.77 15.86 -23.14
N ASN A 33 -5.95 15.68 -23.71
CA ASN A 33 -7.20 15.59 -22.97
C ASN A 33 -8.17 14.66 -23.74
N PRO A 34 -8.48 13.45 -23.24
CA PRO A 34 -8.00 12.88 -21.98
C PRO A 34 -6.55 12.38 -22.02
N ILE A 35 -5.94 12.24 -20.85
CA ILE A 35 -4.64 11.58 -20.67
C ILE A 35 -4.88 10.09 -20.39
N ASN A 36 -4.29 9.23 -21.20
CA ASN A 36 -4.42 7.79 -21.07
C ASN A 36 -3.20 7.20 -20.37
N ILE A 37 -3.42 6.56 -19.23
CA ILE A 37 -2.39 6.03 -18.33
C ILE A 37 -2.55 4.52 -18.23
N LEU A 38 -1.51 3.76 -18.55
CA LEU A 38 -1.48 2.32 -18.33
C LEU A 38 -0.69 2.00 -17.06
N LEU A 39 -1.32 1.25 -16.15
CA LEU A 39 -0.68 0.62 -15.00
C LEU A 39 -0.68 -0.89 -15.24
N SER A 40 0.46 -1.44 -15.63
CA SER A 40 0.58 -2.86 -15.95
C SER A 40 1.26 -3.64 -14.84
N ASN A 41 0.51 -4.54 -14.20
CA ASN A 41 0.95 -5.34 -13.05
C ASN A 41 1.58 -4.50 -11.94
N ALA A 42 0.94 -3.39 -11.61
CA ALA A 42 1.28 -2.58 -10.44
C ALA A 42 0.92 -3.30 -9.13
N ASN A 43 0.04 -4.29 -9.23
CA ASN A 43 -0.44 -5.22 -8.21
C ASN A 43 -1.28 -4.58 -7.09
N ASP A 44 -1.36 -3.25 -7.03
CA ASP A 44 -2.21 -2.50 -6.11
C ASP A 44 -2.42 -1.05 -6.59
N LEU A 45 -3.29 -0.31 -5.89
CA LEU A 45 -3.70 1.05 -6.25
C LEU A 45 -2.75 2.16 -5.78
N ARG A 46 -1.57 1.86 -5.21
CA ARG A 46 -0.73 2.89 -4.54
C ARG A 46 -0.34 4.06 -5.44
N HIS A 47 0.07 3.79 -6.67
CA HIS A 47 0.45 4.84 -7.62
C HIS A 47 -0.75 5.65 -8.09
N PHE A 48 -1.87 4.98 -8.35
CA PHE A 48 -3.13 5.60 -8.72
C PHE A 48 -3.62 6.56 -7.63
N LEU A 49 -3.75 6.07 -6.39
CA LEU A 49 -4.25 6.86 -5.26
C LEU A 49 -3.37 8.07 -4.96
N TYR A 50 -2.06 7.86 -4.93
CA TYR A 50 -1.13 8.95 -4.65
C TYR A 50 -1.09 9.99 -5.77
N THR A 51 -1.22 9.56 -7.03
CA THR A 51 -1.32 10.48 -8.17
C THR A 51 -2.58 11.34 -8.09
N LEU A 52 -3.74 10.74 -7.80
CA LEU A 52 -4.98 11.50 -7.59
C LEU A 52 -4.85 12.49 -6.44
N TYR A 53 -4.31 12.05 -5.31
CA TYR A 53 -4.04 12.92 -4.17
C TYR A 53 -3.17 14.12 -4.58
N LYS A 54 -2.06 13.91 -5.29
CA LYS A 54 -1.16 15.00 -5.73
C LYS A 54 -1.81 15.95 -6.73
N LEU A 55 -2.60 15.43 -7.66
CA LEU A 55 -3.33 16.26 -8.63
C LEU A 55 -4.42 17.08 -7.95
N TYR A 56 -5.10 16.51 -6.96
CA TYR A 56 -6.10 17.22 -6.18
C TYR A 56 -5.47 18.36 -5.36
N VAL A 57 -4.33 18.10 -4.71
CA VAL A 57 -3.55 19.14 -4.01
C VAL A 57 -3.15 20.26 -4.98
N MET A 58 -2.58 19.90 -6.13
CA MET A 58 -2.16 20.87 -7.14
C MET A 58 -3.35 21.75 -7.64
N LYS A 59 -4.50 21.13 -7.88
CA LYS A 59 -5.70 21.88 -8.32
C LYS A 59 -6.17 22.87 -7.25
N LYS A 60 -6.12 22.49 -5.98
CA LYS A 60 -6.61 23.31 -4.86
C LYS A 60 -5.64 24.41 -4.43
N GLU A 61 -4.33 24.14 -4.48
CA GLU A 61 -3.31 25.07 -4.01
C GLU A 61 -2.77 25.98 -5.12
N ASP A 62 -2.61 25.46 -6.33
CA ASP A 62 -2.06 26.17 -7.48
C ASP A 62 -3.14 26.71 -8.45
N ASP A 63 -4.42 26.41 -8.23
CA ASP A 63 -5.55 26.72 -9.13
C ASP A 63 -5.31 26.29 -10.59
N LYS A 64 -4.64 25.14 -10.76
CA LYS A 64 -4.35 24.57 -12.07
C LYS A 64 -5.44 23.61 -12.50
N GLU A 65 -5.89 23.75 -13.72
CA GLU A 65 -6.81 22.77 -14.30
C GLU A 65 -6.12 21.44 -14.52
N VAL A 66 -6.82 20.35 -14.19
CA VAL A 66 -6.41 18.98 -14.44
C VAL A 66 -7.27 18.41 -15.57
N PRO A 67 -6.67 17.88 -16.65
CA PRO A 67 -7.42 17.25 -17.73
C PRO A 67 -8.14 15.99 -17.26
N GLU A 68 -9.02 15.44 -18.07
CA GLU A 68 -9.65 14.14 -17.80
C GLU A 68 -8.59 13.03 -17.88
N LEU A 69 -8.62 12.11 -16.91
CA LEU A 69 -7.65 11.02 -16.76
C LEU A 69 -8.33 9.67 -16.99
N HIS A 70 -7.76 8.85 -17.84
CA HIS A 70 -8.20 7.48 -18.05
C HIS A 70 -7.11 6.51 -17.58
N PHE A 71 -7.36 5.82 -16.47
CA PHE A 71 -6.47 4.81 -15.92
C PHE A 71 -6.85 3.43 -16.42
N TYR A 72 -5.95 2.79 -17.14
CA TYR A 72 -6.07 1.41 -17.59
C TYR A 72 -5.28 0.53 -16.63
N ILE A 73 -5.98 -0.09 -15.67
CA ILE A 73 -5.39 -1.00 -14.70
C ILE A 73 -5.37 -2.39 -15.32
N HIS A 74 -4.17 -2.81 -15.72
CA HIS A 74 -3.92 -4.11 -16.35
C HIS A 74 -3.25 -5.04 -15.34
N GLU A 75 -3.88 -6.18 -15.10
CA GLU A 75 -3.34 -7.23 -14.24
C GLU A 75 -3.42 -8.59 -14.93
N ASP A 76 -2.40 -9.43 -14.77
CA ASP A 76 -2.39 -10.79 -15.32
C ASP A 76 -3.45 -11.67 -14.70
N HIS A 77 -3.87 -11.35 -13.47
CA HIS A 77 -4.81 -12.12 -12.67
C HIS A 77 -5.99 -11.26 -12.23
N VAL A 78 -7.18 -11.77 -12.44
CA VAL A 78 -8.43 -11.07 -12.05
C VAL A 78 -8.55 -10.87 -10.53
N GLU A 79 -7.84 -11.67 -9.74
CA GLU A 79 -7.77 -11.55 -8.28
C GLU A 79 -7.30 -10.17 -7.84
N ASN A 80 -6.31 -9.59 -8.54
CA ASN A 80 -5.84 -8.23 -8.27
C ASN A 80 -6.92 -7.20 -8.58
N LEU A 81 -7.60 -7.32 -9.73
CA LEU A 81 -8.70 -6.43 -10.10
C LEU A 81 -9.87 -6.49 -9.11
N CYS A 82 -10.22 -7.68 -8.63
CA CYS A 82 -11.24 -7.84 -7.59
C CYS A 82 -10.85 -7.14 -6.28
N ARG A 83 -9.59 -7.22 -5.94
CA ARG A 83 -9.02 -6.60 -4.75
C ARG A 83 -8.98 -5.07 -4.88
N ASP A 84 -8.59 -4.56 -6.04
CA ASP A 84 -8.60 -3.13 -6.35
C ASP A 84 -10.03 -2.57 -6.29
N LEU A 85 -11.01 -3.31 -6.81
CA LEU A 85 -12.41 -2.92 -6.71
C LEU A 85 -12.90 -2.88 -5.25
N LEU A 86 -12.50 -3.85 -4.42
CA LEU A 86 -12.80 -3.85 -2.99
C LEU A 86 -12.17 -2.66 -2.27
N PHE A 87 -10.91 -2.34 -2.56
CA PHE A 87 -10.24 -1.17 -1.97
C PHE A 87 -10.90 0.14 -2.41
N MET A 88 -11.27 0.27 -3.69
CA MET A 88 -11.99 1.45 -4.15
C MET A 88 -13.35 1.61 -3.45
N HIS A 89 -14.05 0.49 -3.21
CA HIS A 89 -15.28 0.52 -2.44
C HIS A 89 -15.03 1.03 -1.01
N LEU A 90 -14.03 0.48 -0.33
CA LEU A 90 -13.69 0.85 1.04
C LEU A 90 -13.23 2.31 1.16
N ILE A 91 -12.44 2.79 0.19
CA ILE A 91 -11.98 4.19 0.13
C ILE A 91 -13.18 5.15 0.01
N THR A 92 -14.21 4.77 -0.74
CA THR A 92 -15.39 5.61 -0.99
C THR A 92 -16.52 5.41 0.00
N ASP A 93 -16.42 4.45 0.91
CA ASP A 93 -17.46 4.14 1.91
C ASP A 93 -17.48 5.17 3.05
N ARG A 94 -18.29 6.21 2.89
CA ARG A 94 -18.46 7.27 3.90
C ARG A 94 -19.28 6.86 5.11
N THR A 95 -19.82 5.64 5.15
CA THR A 95 -20.48 5.10 6.36
C THR A 95 -19.48 4.78 7.47
N LYS A 96 -18.19 4.76 7.13
CA LYS A 96 -17.06 4.49 8.00
C LYS A 96 -16.21 5.74 8.19
N SER A 97 -15.73 5.96 9.41
CA SER A 97 -14.77 7.02 9.68
C SER A 97 -13.46 6.79 8.89
N VAL A 98 -12.69 7.84 8.67
CA VAL A 98 -11.40 7.74 7.96
C VAL A 98 -10.45 6.77 8.67
N ILE A 99 -10.42 6.78 10.00
CA ILE A 99 -9.60 5.83 10.78
C ILE A 99 -10.07 4.41 10.56
N GLU A 100 -11.38 4.15 10.66
CA GLU A 100 -11.92 2.81 10.48
C GLU A 100 -11.62 2.27 9.07
N ARG A 101 -11.77 3.12 8.05
CA ARG A 101 -11.39 2.78 6.67
C ARG A 101 -9.90 2.48 6.56
N CYS A 102 -9.05 3.31 7.14
CA CYS A 102 -7.60 3.12 7.15
C CYS A 102 -7.21 1.78 7.79
N GLU A 103 -7.74 1.48 8.98
CA GLU A 103 -7.49 0.21 9.67
C GLU A 103 -7.89 -1.00 8.83
N ILE A 104 -9.12 -0.99 8.29
CA ILE A 104 -9.63 -2.08 7.45
C ILE A 104 -8.79 -2.23 6.17
N ILE A 105 -8.40 -1.12 5.53
CA ILE A 105 -7.51 -1.14 4.35
C ILE A 105 -6.19 -1.80 4.71
N MET A 106 -5.52 -1.39 5.78
CA MET A 106 -4.23 -1.93 6.19
C MET A 106 -4.33 -3.43 6.52
N GLU A 107 -5.36 -3.83 7.27
CA GLU A 107 -5.61 -5.23 7.61
C GLU A 107 -5.82 -6.10 6.35
N ILE A 108 -6.69 -5.69 5.43
CA ILE A 108 -6.92 -6.41 4.18
C ILE A 108 -5.65 -6.39 3.31
N TYR A 109 -4.93 -5.28 3.28
CA TYR A 109 -3.74 -5.10 2.44
C TYR A 109 -2.61 -6.03 2.86
N GLY A 110 -2.28 -6.09 4.16
CA GLY A 110 -1.04 -6.70 4.61
C GLY A 110 -1.16 -8.00 5.40
N ASN A 111 -2.34 -8.37 5.88
CA ASN A 111 -2.48 -9.48 6.81
C ASN A 111 -3.09 -10.72 6.17
N THR A 112 -2.53 -11.89 6.46
CA THR A 112 -3.11 -13.18 6.08
C THR A 112 -4.25 -13.60 6.99
N LEU A 113 -4.26 -13.09 8.21
CA LEU A 113 -5.34 -13.27 9.19
C LEU A 113 -6.00 -11.93 9.51
N LEU A 114 -7.30 -11.92 9.65
CA LEU A 114 -8.12 -10.73 9.89
C LEU A 114 -8.92 -10.84 11.20
N PRO A 115 -9.30 -9.71 11.81
CA PRO A 115 -10.28 -9.70 12.89
C PRO A 115 -11.70 -9.89 12.36
N SER A 116 -12.66 -10.24 13.24
CA SER A 116 -14.08 -10.45 12.86
C SER A 116 -14.68 -9.23 12.18
N ARG A 117 -14.41 -8.03 12.70
CA ARG A 117 -14.90 -6.76 12.14
C ARG A 117 -14.62 -6.64 10.64
N THR A 118 -13.39 -6.92 10.25
CA THR A 118 -12.95 -6.79 8.85
C THR A 118 -13.52 -7.89 7.95
N ILE A 119 -13.67 -9.11 8.48
CA ILE A 119 -14.37 -10.19 7.77
C ILE A 119 -15.86 -9.85 7.58
N ASP A 120 -16.54 -9.33 8.61
CA ASP A 120 -17.95 -8.93 8.53
C ASP A 120 -18.14 -7.84 7.48
N TYR A 121 -17.21 -6.90 7.39
CA TYR A 121 -17.19 -5.89 6.33
C TYR A 121 -17.10 -6.53 4.94
N ILE A 122 -16.11 -7.40 4.70
CA ILE A 122 -15.95 -8.10 3.42
C ILE A 122 -17.22 -8.87 3.06
N ASN A 123 -17.82 -9.60 4.03
CA ASN A 123 -19.05 -10.36 3.84
C ASN A 123 -20.28 -9.48 3.51
N SER A 124 -20.30 -8.23 3.95
CA SER A 124 -21.38 -7.29 3.62
C SER A 124 -21.26 -6.72 2.21
N VAL A 125 -20.04 -6.60 1.69
CA VAL A 125 -19.71 -5.85 0.47
C VAL A 125 -19.60 -6.72 -0.77
N TYR A 126 -19.04 -7.94 -0.67
CA TYR A 126 -18.70 -8.72 -1.88
C TYR A 126 -19.91 -8.98 -2.81
N LYS A 127 -21.12 -9.16 -2.28
CA LYS A 127 -22.34 -9.36 -3.06
C LYS A 127 -22.73 -8.11 -3.86
N GLN A 128 -22.52 -6.92 -3.27
CA GLN A 128 -22.79 -5.65 -3.94
C GLN A 128 -21.83 -5.46 -5.11
N LEU A 129 -20.55 -5.83 -4.92
CA LEU A 129 -19.54 -5.80 -5.98
C LEU A 129 -19.87 -6.76 -7.12
N ILE A 130 -20.34 -7.97 -6.82
CA ILE A 130 -20.81 -8.93 -7.83
C ILE A 130 -21.98 -8.34 -8.62
N SER A 131 -23.02 -7.83 -7.95
CA SER A 131 -24.15 -7.19 -8.62
C SER A 131 -23.73 -6.05 -9.53
N PHE A 132 -22.79 -5.23 -9.07
CA PHE A 132 -22.27 -4.11 -9.84
C PHE A 132 -21.52 -4.56 -11.10
N ILE A 133 -20.64 -5.56 -11.02
CA ILE A 133 -19.89 -6.12 -12.16
C ILE A 133 -20.83 -6.76 -13.17
N CYS A 134 -21.89 -7.45 -12.69
CA CYS A 134 -22.92 -8.06 -13.53
C CYS A 134 -23.86 -7.05 -14.22
N GLY A 135 -23.65 -5.75 -14.01
CA GLY A 135 -24.35 -4.69 -14.74
C GLY A 135 -25.51 -4.06 -13.99
N ASP A 136 -25.76 -4.42 -12.74
CA ASP A 136 -26.74 -3.73 -11.90
C ASP A 136 -26.17 -2.38 -11.40
N LYS A 137 -26.27 -1.39 -12.29
CA LYS A 137 -25.81 -0.01 -12.01
C LYS A 137 -26.54 0.69 -10.88
N LYS A 138 -27.68 0.12 -10.41
CA LYS A 138 -28.42 0.66 -9.27
C LYS A 138 -27.83 0.22 -7.94
N SER A 139 -27.06 -0.87 -7.93
CA SER A 139 -26.42 -1.38 -6.72
C SER A 139 -25.38 -0.42 -6.16
N ASN A 140 -24.74 0.39 -7.03
CA ASN A 140 -23.84 1.45 -6.60
C ASN A 140 -23.78 2.59 -7.64
N PRO A 141 -24.62 3.65 -7.46
CA PRO A 141 -24.69 4.76 -8.41
C PRO A 141 -23.38 5.56 -8.52
N VAL A 142 -22.57 5.58 -7.43
CA VAL A 142 -21.28 6.28 -7.38
C VAL A 142 -20.27 5.70 -8.37
N TYR A 143 -20.32 4.39 -8.63
CA TYR A 143 -19.34 3.70 -9.47
C TYR A 143 -19.67 3.71 -10.94
N LYS A 144 -20.92 4.02 -11.31
CA LYS A 144 -21.40 3.96 -12.69
C LYS A 144 -20.52 4.74 -13.66
N ASP A 145 -20.05 5.91 -13.23
CA ASP A 145 -19.28 6.82 -14.06
C ASP A 145 -17.76 6.68 -13.86
N LEU A 146 -17.33 5.98 -12.78
CA LEU A 146 -15.91 5.79 -12.46
C LEU A 146 -15.31 4.54 -13.11
N PHE A 147 -16.08 3.45 -13.21
CA PHE A 147 -15.54 2.16 -13.66
C PHE A 147 -16.06 1.75 -15.02
N ASP A 148 -15.14 1.27 -15.86
CA ASP A 148 -15.43 0.70 -17.17
C ASP A 148 -14.85 -0.71 -17.29
N PHE A 149 -15.75 -1.68 -17.48
CA PHE A 149 -15.43 -3.10 -17.69
C PHE A 149 -15.43 -3.49 -19.17
N SER A 150 -15.60 -2.56 -20.11
CA SER A 150 -15.71 -2.83 -21.55
C SER A 150 -14.44 -3.44 -22.15
N CYS A 151 -13.32 -3.38 -21.45
CA CYS A 151 -12.07 -4.00 -21.86
C CYS A 151 -11.97 -5.47 -21.49
N LEU A 152 -12.81 -5.94 -20.56
CA LEU A 152 -12.88 -7.34 -20.13
C LEU A 152 -13.80 -8.16 -21.06
N THR A 153 -13.47 -9.43 -21.22
CA THR A 153 -14.32 -10.41 -21.85
C THR A 153 -15.36 -10.95 -20.86
N HIS A 154 -16.45 -11.55 -21.36
CA HIS A 154 -17.43 -12.19 -20.48
C HIS A 154 -16.80 -13.27 -19.59
N LYS A 155 -15.83 -14.03 -20.10
CA LYS A 155 -15.11 -15.04 -19.33
C LYS A 155 -14.34 -14.42 -18.15
N GLU A 156 -13.65 -13.29 -18.37
CA GLU A 156 -12.92 -12.59 -17.32
C GLU A 156 -13.88 -11.99 -16.26
N ILE A 157 -15.06 -11.54 -16.69
CA ILE A 157 -16.13 -11.09 -15.77
C ILE A 157 -16.62 -12.28 -14.93
N ASP A 158 -16.88 -13.44 -15.53
CA ASP A 158 -17.27 -14.65 -14.81
C ASP A 158 -16.20 -15.09 -13.82
N GLU A 159 -14.91 -15.03 -14.20
CA GLU A 159 -13.78 -15.29 -13.31
C GLU A 159 -13.73 -14.30 -12.13
N MET A 160 -14.00 -13.00 -12.34
CA MET A 160 -14.12 -12.02 -11.26
C MET A 160 -15.26 -12.35 -10.29
N VAL A 161 -16.41 -12.78 -10.82
CA VAL A 161 -17.55 -13.21 -9.99
C VAL A 161 -17.20 -14.43 -9.14
N GLU A 162 -16.47 -15.41 -9.70
CA GLU A 162 -15.99 -16.58 -8.95
C GLU A 162 -15.02 -16.16 -7.83
N VAL A 163 -14.08 -15.27 -8.12
CA VAL A 163 -13.11 -14.75 -7.14
C VAL A 163 -13.82 -14.01 -6.01
N LEU A 164 -14.73 -13.07 -6.33
CA LEU A 164 -15.49 -12.34 -5.31
C LEU A 164 -16.39 -13.28 -4.49
N SER A 165 -16.98 -14.30 -5.12
CA SER A 165 -17.78 -15.31 -4.42
C SER A 165 -16.94 -16.13 -3.44
N SER A 166 -15.66 -16.32 -3.71
CA SER A 166 -14.73 -17.00 -2.80
C SER A 166 -14.42 -16.21 -1.52
N TYR A 167 -14.77 -14.91 -1.48
CA TYR A 167 -14.65 -14.10 -0.25
C TYR A 167 -15.65 -14.50 0.83
N ASP A 168 -16.70 -15.28 0.50
CA ASP A 168 -17.65 -15.80 1.48
C ASP A 168 -16.93 -16.67 2.52
N SER A 169 -17.08 -16.30 3.79
CA SER A 169 -16.45 -16.99 4.92
C SER A 169 -16.94 -18.43 5.14
N LYS A 170 -18.02 -18.84 4.47
CA LYS A 170 -18.57 -20.20 4.57
C LYS A 170 -17.71 -21.27 3.92
N ILE A 171 -16.83 -20.89 2.98
CA ILE A 171 -15.96 -21.84 2.30
C ILE A 171 -14.79 -22.18 3.24
N PRO A 172 -14.50 -23.45 3.55
CA PRO A 172 -13.36 -23.83 4.39
C PRO A 172 -12.04 -23.40 3.74
N TYR A 173 -11.20 -22.70 4.49
CA TYR A 173 -9.91 -22.23 3.99
C TYR A 173 -8.91 -22.06 5.13
N ASP A 174 -7.80 -22.75 5.05
CA ASP A 174 -6.69 -22.70 6.01
C ASP A 174 -5.50 -21.98 5.39
N ILE A 175 -5.48 -20.65 5.49
CA ILE A 175 -4.41 -19.82 4.89
C ILE A 175 -3.05 -20.10 5.55
N GLU A 176 -3.01 -20.41 6.84
CA GLU A 176 -1.76 -20.68 7.55
C GLU A 176 -1.10 -21.94 7.01
N LYS A 177 -1.88 -23.00 6.79
CA LYS A 177 -1.39 -24.24 6.18
C LYS A 177 -0.86 -23.98 4.78
N TYR A 178 -1.65 -23.35 3.92
CA TYR A 178 -1.24 -23.07 2.53
C TYR A 178 -0.01 -22.19 2.47
N ARG A 179 0.07 -21.15 3.29
CA ARG A 179 1.23 -20.27 3.39
C ARG A 179 2.47 -21.07 3.82
N ASN A 180 2.35 -21.86 4.86
CA ASN A 180 3.43 -22.68 5.38
C ASN A 180 3.94 -23.70 4.33
N ASP A 181 3.03 -24.37 3.63
CA ASP A 181 3.37 -25.30 2.55
C ASP A 181 4.14 -24.59 1.41
N ARG A 182 3.77 -23.35 1.06
CA ARG A 182 4.47 -22.56 0.03
C ARG A 182 5.84 -22.10 0.51
N VAL A 183 5.97 -21.65 1.74
CA VAL A 183 7.28 -21.32 2.33
C VAL A 183 8.18 -22.54 2.37
N ARG A 184 7.64 -23.71 2.78
CA ARG A 184 8.37 -24.98 2.76
C ARG A 184 8.82 -25.36 1.35
N TYR A 185 7.95 -25.22 0.36
CA TYR A 185 8.31 -25.48 -1.04
C TYR A 185 9.42 -24.56 -1.55
N ALA A 186 9.37 -23.29 -1.21
CA ALA A 186 10.37 -22.30 -1.63
C ALA A 186 11.74 -22.50 -0.97
N LEU A 187 11.75 -22.82 0.33
CA LEU A 187 12.98 -22.97 1.12
C LEU A 187 13.56 -24.38 1.09
N LYS A 188 12.76 -25.41 0.76
CA LYS A 188 13.16 -26.82 0.72
C LYS A 188 13.90 -27.25 2.00
N ASP A 189 15.11 -27.79 1.89
CA ASP A 189 15.93 -28.26 3.00
C ASP A 189 16.32 -27.17 4.01
N ARG A 190 16.16 -25.89 3.63
CA ARG A 190 16.44 -24.74 4.50
C ARG A 190 15.24 -24.31 5.34
N TYR A 191 14.09 -24.95 5.19
CA TYR A 191 12.86 -24.56 5.88
C TYR A 191 13.01 -24.57 7.42
N ASP A 192 13.73 -25.54 7.98
CA ASP A 192 13.94 -25.66 9.42
C ASP A 192 14.84 -24.54 9.99
N TYR A 193 15.62 -23.90 9.12
CA TYR A 193 16.48 -22.75 9.43
C TYR A 193 15.89 -21.42 8.98
N ARG A 194 14.58 -21.37 8.69
CA ARG A 194 13.92 -20.19 8.08
C ARG A 194 14.10 -18.89 8.88
N ASN A 195 14.13 -18.96 10.22
CA ASN A 195 14.33 -17.79 11.06
C ASN A 195 15.70 -17.15 10.81
N ASN A 196 16.75 -17.94 10.67
CA ASN A 196 18.08 -17.41 10.33
C ASN A 196 18.12 -16.81 8.93
N LEU A 197 17.38 -17.39 7.96
CA LEU A 197 17.28 -16.84 6.62
C LEU A 197 16.50 -15.53 6.62
N PHE A 198 15.42 -15.41 7.38
CA PHE A 198 14.64 -14.18 7.49
C PHE A 198 15.45 -13.08 8.17
N ASP A 199 16.17 -13.41 9.23
CA ASP A 199 17.07 -12.47 9.89
C ASP A 199 18.19 -12.00 8.95
N TRP A 200 18.78 -12.92 8.17
CA TRP A 200 19.78 -12.59 7.17
C TRP A 200 19.22 -11.71 6.05
N ASP A 201 18.04 -12.04 5.48
CA ASP A 201 17.35 -11.26 4.47
C ASP A 201 17.09 -9.82 4.95
N TYR A 202 16.68 -9.68 6.22
CA TYR A 202 16.48 -8.37 6.83
C TYR A 202 17.78 -7.60 6.97
N ASN A 203 18.75 -8.14 7.71
CA ASN A 203 19.97 -7.43 8.09
C ASN A 203 20.89 -7.15 6.89
N MET A 204 21.00 -8.09 5.96
CA MET A 204 21.90 -7.97 4.81
C MET A 204 21.29 -7.20 3.64
N ASN A 205 19.96 -7.14 3.54
CA ASN A 205 19.27 -6.55 2.39
C ASN A 205 18.30 -5.43 2.78
N LEU A 206 17.21 -5.76 3.48
CA LEU A 206 16.11 -4.81 3.68
C LEU A 206 16.51 -3.61 4.55
N ALA A 207 17.23 -3.85 5.64
CA ALA A 207 17.63 -2.79 6.57
C ALA A 207 18.49 -1.68 5.94
N LYS A 208 19.23 -1.97 4.86
CA LYS A 208 20.01 -0.98 4.12
C LYS A 208 19.13 0.05 3.42
N PHE A 209 17.97 -0.36 2.92
CA PHE A 209 17.13 0.45 2.05
C PHE A 209 15.86 0.93 2.74
N ALA A 210 15.39 0.18 3.75
CA ALA A 210 14.17 0.44 4.49
C ALA A 210 14.39 0.29 6.02
N PRO A 211 15.29 1.09 6.63
CA PRO A 211 15.65 0.91 8.04
C PRO A 211 14.50 1.21 9.00
N ILE A 212 13.45 1.90 8.56
CA ILE A 212 12.25 2.17 9.35
C ILE A 212 11.37 0.93 9.54
N VAL A 213 11.53 -0.10 8.70
CA VAL A 213 10.90 -1.41 8.92
C VAL A 213 11.64 -2.09 10.06
N ARG A 214 10.99 -2.29 11.20
CA ARG A 214 11.61 -2.95 12.36
C ARG A 214 11.83 -4.44 12.09
N SER A 215 13.00 -4.95 12.51
CA SER A 215 13.31 -6.39 12.36
C SER A 215 12.28 -7.27 13.03
N GLN A 216 11.78 -6.88 14.21
CA GLN A 216 10.76 -7.62 14.97
C GLN A 216 9.45 -7.74 14.19
N HIS A 217 8.94 -6.64 13.59
CA HIS A 217 7.75 -6.66 12.75
C HIS A 217 7.96 -7.49 11.48
N TYR A 218 9.12 -7.32 10.83
CA TYR A 218 9.46 -8.13 9.66
C TYR A 218 9.53 -9.63 9.97
N MET A 219 10.19 -10.01 11.07
CA MET A 219 10.26 -11.40 11.52
C MET A 219 8.88 -11.96 11.90
N TYR A 220 8.05 -11.15 12.55
CA TYR A 220 6.68 -11.55 12.90
C TYR A 220 5.83 -11.79 11.65
N PHE A 221 5.87 -10.85 10.70
CA PHE A 221 5.21 -11.01 9.42
C PHE A 221 5.68 -12.26 8.66
N ARG A 222 6.98 -12.47 8.57
CA ARG A 222 7.56 -13.65 7.88
C ARG A 222 7.14 -14.97 8.53
N ASN A 223 6.99 -15.02 9.84
CA ASN A 223 6.57 -16.22 10.56
C ASN A 223 5.05 -16.41 10.56
N TYR A 224 4.27 -15.36 10.78
CA TYR A 224 2.83 -15.48 11.04
C TYR A 224 1.94 -14.86 9.95
N GLY A 225 2.50 -14.09 9.03
CA GLY A 225 1.76 -13.46 7.95
C GLY A 225 0.91 -12.26 8.37
N VAL A 226 1.11 -11.72 9.57
CA VAL A 226 0.44 -10.51 10.05
C VAL A 226 1.44 -9.36 10.02
N ALA A 227 1.18 -8.36 9.19
CA ALA A 227 2.05 -7.20 9.02
C ALA A 227 1.61 -6.01 9.87
N PHE A 228 0.31 -5.77 9.96
CA PHE A 228 -0.28 -4.62 10.62
C PHE A 228 -1.15 -5.07 11.78
N GLU A 229 -0.73 -4.76 12.99
CA GLU A 229 -1.51 -5.01 14.20
C GLU A 229 -2.16 -3.71 14.65
N MET A 230 -3.45 -3.56 14.27
CA MET A 230 -4.25 -2.38 14.62
C MET A 230 -5.03 -2.68 15.90
N ARG A 231 -4.81 -1.89 16.96
CA ARG A 231 -5.47 -2.07 18.27
C ARG A 231 -5.24 -3.48 18.87
N ILE A 232 -5.94 -3.80 19.97
CA ILE A 232 -5.89 -5.13 20.61
C ILE A 232 -6.94 -6.04 19.93
N ASN A 233 -6.71 -6.41 18.70
CA ASN A 233 -7.57 -7.30 17.94
C ASN A 233 -7.04 -8.75 17.93
N ARG A 234 -7.94 -9.70 17.76
CA ARG A 234 -7.59 -11.11 17.58
C ARG A 234 -7.65 -11.45 16.10
N TYR A 235 -6.51 -11.59 15.47
CA TYR A 235 -6.36 -11.99 14.07
C TYR A 235 -6.52 -13.51 13.96
N LYS A 236 -7.72 -13.97 13.58
CA LYS A 236 -8.07 -15.40 13.56
C LYS A 236 -8.69 -15.88 12.26
N PHE A 237 -9.27 -14.98 11.49
CA PHE A 237 -10.01 -15.34 10.30
C PHE A 237 -9.12 -15.20 9.06
N PRO A 238 -9.12 -16.18 8.14
CA PRO A 238 -8.29 -16.12 6.95
C PRO A 238 -8.69 -14.96 6.04
N ASN A 239 -7.70 -14.21 5.57
CA ASN A 239 -7.88 -13.18 4.56
C ASN A 239 -8.06 -13.81 3.17
N ARG A 240 -9.30 -13.98 2.77
CA ARG A 240 -9.66 -14.61 1.49
C ARG A 240 -9.36 -13.75 0.28
N THR A 241 -9.13 -12.45 0.47
CA THR A 241 -8.75 -11.55 -0.61
C THR A 241 -7.32 -11.77 -1.11
N LEU A 242 -6.50 -12.52 -0.36
CA LEU A 242 -5.14 -12.90 -0.74
C LEU A 242 -5.06 -14.25 -1.47
N SER A 243 -6.20 -14.82 -1.87
CA SER A 243 -6.25 -16.08 -2.60
C SER A 243 -7.58 -16.24 -3.33
N SER A 244 -7.61 -17.14 -4.29
CA SER A 244 -8.83 -17.57 -4.95
C SER A 244 -8.93 -19.08 -5.05
N TYR A 245 -10.14 -19.59 -5.10
CA TYR A 245 -10.42 -20.98 -5.40
C TYR A 245 -10.66 -21.14 -6.89
N ILE A 246 -9.80 -21.90 -7.53
CA ILE A 246 -10.06 -22.37 -8.88
C ILE A 246 -10.47 -23.84 -8.74
N GLN A 247 -11.66 -24.20 -9.22
CA GLN A 247 -12.03 -25.61 -9.34
C GLN A 247 -11.05 -26.28 -10.31
N GLY A 248 -10.05 -26.93 -9.74
CA GLY A 248 -9.10 -27.71 -10.51
C GLY A 248 -9.65 -29.12 -10.68
N ARG A 249 -9.62 -29.64 -11.89
CA ARG A 249 -9.71 -31.08 -12.12
C ARG A 249 -8.41 -31.72 -11.62
N SER A 250 -8.34 -32.02 -10.32
CA SER A 250 -7.30 -32.92 -9.86
C SER A 250 -7.60 -34.33 -10.36
N LYS A 251 -6.55 -35.04 -10.78
CA LYS A 251 -6.68 -36.45 -11.17
C LYS A 251 -7.09 -37.36 -10.01
N GLU A 252 -6.94 -36.88 -8.77
CA GLU A 252 -7.09 -37.68 -7.55
C GLU A 252 -8.40 -37.42 -6.78
N SER A 253 -9.06 -36.30 -6.96
CA SER A 253 -10.33 -35.97 -6.30
C SER A 253 -11.17 -35.03 -7.14
N LYS A 254 -12.49 -35.31 -7.25
CA LYS A 254 -13.45 -34.45 -7.95
C LYS A 254 -13.66 -33.10 -7.24
N ASP A 255 -13.29 -33.01 -5.96
CA ASP A 255 -13.54 -31.87 -5.09
C ASP A 255 -12.26 -31.09 -4.75
N SER A 256 -11.13 -31.34 -5.41
CA SER A 256 -9.91 -30.63 -5.16
C SER A 256 -9.94 -29.23 -5.78
N CYS A 257 -10.03 -28.22 -4.93
CA CYS A 257 -9.85 -26.83 -5.32
C CYS A 257 -8.36 -26.52 -5.41
N MET A 258 -7.92 -25.98 -6.53
CA MET A 258 -6.59 -25.42 -6.63
C MET A 258 -6.65 -24.01 -6.05
N VAL A 259 -5.85 -23.75 -5.02
CA VAL A 259 -5.73 -22.42 -4.42
C VAL A 259 -4.57 -21.69 -5.08
N ARG A 260 -4.88 -20.65 -5.82
CA ARG A 260 -3.91 -19.60 -6.18
C ARG A 260 -3.88 -18.60 -5.04
N GLY A 261 -2.71 -18.10 -4.68
CA GLY A 261 -2.65 -17.22 -3.54
C GLY A 261 -1.40 -16.38 -3.49
N PHE A 262 -1.40 -15.58 -2.45
CA PHE A 262 -0.35 -14.69 -2.06
C PHE A 262 0.82 -15.48 -1.41
N TRP A 263 2.00 -15.18 -1.87
CA TRP A 263 3.26 -15.71 -1.33
C TRP A 263 4.34 -14.61 -1.32
N GLY A 264 3.91 -13.36 -1.25
CA GLY A 264 4.77 -12.18 -1.37
C GLY A 264 5.79 -12.04 -0.25
N ASP A 265 5.55 -12.66 0.90
CA ASP A 265 6.52 -12.72 1.99
C ASP A 265 7.78 -13.54 1.68
N ILE A 266 7.79 -14.27 0.57
CA ILE A 266 8.99 -14.94 0.05
C ILE A 266 9.91 -13.93 -0.67
N VAL A 267 9.36 -12.91 -1.31
CA VAL A 267 10.09 -11.96 -2.16
C VAL A 267 9.93 -10.49 -1.78
N ASN A 268 8.83 -10.14 -1.13
CA ASN A 268 8.48 -8.76 -0.77
C ASN A 268 7.72 -8.72 0.56
N SER A 269 7.40 -7.52 1.04
CA SER A 269 6.59 -7.31 2.24
C SER A 269 5.60 -6.15 2.05
N PRO A 270 4.46 -6.14 2.77
CA PRO A 270 3.45 -5.08 2.66
C PRO A 270 3.92 -3.72 3.20
N TYR A 271 5.02 -3.68 3.94
CA TYR A 271 5.60 -2.44 4.49
C TYR A 271 6.11 -1.48 3.41
N ILE A 272 6.37 -1.96 2.18
CA ILE A 272 7.04 -1.17 1.14
C ILE A 272 6.09 -0.16 0.51
N GLY A 273 4.86 -0.58 0.18
CA GLY A 273 3.94 0.22 -0.64
C GLY A 273 3.65 1.61 -0.09
N TYR A 274 3.25 1.69 1.17
CA TYR A 274 2.87 2.94 1.84
C TYR A 274 3.76 3.31 3.03
N GLY A 275 4.67 2.43 3.45
CA GLY A 275 5.38 2.54 4.73
C GLY A 275 6.79 3.14 4.66
N LEU A 276 7.25 3.66 3.51
CA LEU A 276 8.62 4.16 3.37
C LEU A 276 8.71 5.63 2.96
N GLU A 277 7.85 6.09 2.05
CA GLU A 277 7.97 7.44 1.50
C GLU A 277 7.20 8.45 2.35
N LEU A 278 7.85 9.59 2.57
CA LEU A 278 7.32 10.75 3.27
C LEU A 278 7.59 11.99 2.41
N GLU A 279 6.63 12.88 2.33
CA GLU A 279 6.60 13.96 1.36
C GLU A 279 7.48 15.14 1.77
N THR A 280 7.37 15.56 3.04
CA THR A 280 8.05 16.75 3.54
C THR A 280 9.25 16.39 4.41
N ARG A 281 10.16 17.34 4.57
CA ARG A 281 11.33 17.20 5.44
C ARG A 281 10.91 17.09 6.92
N GLU A 282 9.85 17.79 7.29
CA GLU A 282 9.26 17.76 8.63
C GLU A 282 8.72 16.37 8.94
N GLU A 283 7.95 15.76 8.03
CA GLU A 283 7.48 14.38 8.14
C GLU A 283 8.65 13.42 8.30
N GLN A 284 9.67 13.54 7.44
CA GLN A 284 10.88 12.71 7.52
C GLN A 284 11.57 12.85 8.88
N THR A 285 11.73 14.08 9.37
CA THR A 285 12.35 14.34 10.67
C THR A 285 11.54 13.72 11.81
N TYR A 286 10.21 13.78 11.73
CA TYR A 286 9.31 13.24 12.74
C TYR A 286 9.32 11.70 12.77
N PHE A 287 9.16 11.06 11.62
CA PHE A 287 9.06 9.60 11.55
C PHE A 287 10.42 8.91 11.65
N TYR A 288 11.48 9.49 11.13
CA TYR A 288 12.83 8.95 11.21
C TYR A 288 13.61 9.37 12.46
N ALA A 289 12.95 10.02 13.43
CA ALA A 289 13.55 10.25 14.74
C ALA A 289 13.92 8.92 15.42
N ASN A 290 15.07 8.86 16.07
CA ASN A 290 15.53 7.66 16.77
C ASN A 290 15.92 7.94 18.21
N ASN A 291 15.96 6.91 19.03
CA ASN A 291 16.33 6.94 20.44
C ASN A 291 17.73 6.37 20.72
N LYS A 292 18.66 6.51 19.79
CA LYS A 292 20.04 5.99 19.76
C LYS A 292 20.17 4.51 19.33
N ILE A 293 19.09 3.72 19.38
CA ILE A 293 19.11 2.28 19.08
C ILE A 293 18.18 1.97 17.91
N ASN A 294 16.94 2.47 17.98
CA ASN A 294 15.91 2.23 16.97
C ASN A 294 15.14 3.51 16.66
N TYR A 295 14.41 3.52 15.54
CA TYR A 295 13.43 4.57 15.26
C TYR A 295 12.31 4.56 16.32
N LEU A 296 11.83 5.74 16.70
CA LEU A 296 10.69 5.85 17.63
C LEU A 296 9.40 5.38 16.99
N ARG A 297 9.29 5.53 15.67
CA ARG A 297 8.17 5.11 14.84
C ARG A 297 8.66 4.12 13.81
N ASP A 298 7.74 3.40 13.20
CA ASP A 298 8.08 2.36 12.24
C ASP A 298 7.27 2.45 10.94
N SER A 299 7.46 1.49 10.06
CA SER A 299 6.81 1.44 8.76
C SER A 299 5.29 1.27 8.86
N GLN A 300 4.75 0.69 9.93
CA GLN A 300 3.31 0.64 10.19
C GLN A 300 2.77 2.05 10.44
N ASP A 301 3.43 2.83 11.32
CA ASP A 301 3.04 4.21 11.63
C ASP A 301 3.08 5.09 10.37
N VAL A 302 4.09 4.90 9.51
CA VAL A 302 4.20 5.62 8.22
C VAL A 302 3.09 5.20 7.25
N THR A 303 2.74 3.91 7.20
CA THR A 303 1.65 3.41 6.36
C THR A 303 0.32 4.01 6.78
N GLU A 304 0.02 3.98 8.07
CA GLU A 304 -1.20 4.56 8.65
C GLU A 304 -1.29 6.06 8.35
N TYR A 305 -0.22 6.80 8.62
CA TYR A 305 -0.13 8.23 8.32
C TYR A 305 -0.40 8.54 6.85
N ASN A 306 0.28 7.87 5.94
CA ASN A 306 0.12 8.11 4.50
C ASN A 306 -1.30 7.77 4.02
N MET A 307 -1.89 6.69 4.53
CA MET A 307 -3.24 6.29 4.19
C MET A 307 -4.27 7.30 4.70
N ILE A 308 -4.19 7.71 5.96
CA ILE A 308 -5.06 8.73 6.55
C ILE A 308 -4.92 10.06 5.78
N LYS A 309 -3.69 10.48 5.47
CA LYS A 309 -3.40 11.70 4.71
C LYS A 309 -4.08 11.69 3.34
N ILE A 310 -3.98 10.58 2.62
CA ILE A 310 -4.62 10.42 1.30
C ILE A 310 -6.14 10.44 1.44
N LEU A 311 -6.71 9.65 2.37
CA LEU A 311 -8.15 9.54 2.56
C LEU A 311 -8.77 10.88 2.97
N LEU A 312 -8.21 11.54 3.98
CA LEU A 312 -8.71 12.85 4.45
C LEU A 312 -8.70 13.87 3.32
N ARG A 313 -7.62 13.93 2.56
CA ARG A 313 -7.51 14.91 1.48
C ARG A 313 -8.52 14.65 0.35
N LEU A 314 -8.80 13.39 0.05
CA LEU A 314 -9.81 13.03 -0.96
C LEU A 314 -11.25 13.21 -0.45
N ASP A 315 -11.50 13.06 0.84
CA ASP A 315 -12.82 13.25 1.46
C ASP A 315 -13.19 14.74 1.57
N HIS A 316 -12.25 15.58 1.99
CA HIS A 316 -12.51 16.96 2.38
C HIS A 316 -11.64 17.95 1.62
N ASN A 317 -12.18 19.16 1.43
CA ASN A 317 -11.46 20.29 0.84
C ASN A 317 -10.40 20.90 1.77
N GLY A 318 -10.29 20.43 3.01
CA GLY A 318 -9.39 20.96 4.01
C GLY A 318 -7.94 20.49 3.88
N VAL A 319 -7.00 21.34 4.29
CA VAL A 319 -5.61 20.91 4.52
C VAL A 319 -5.55 20.24 5.88
N TYR A 320 -5.27 18.94 5.89
CA TYR A 320 -4.98 18.25 7.14
C TYR A 320 -3.53 18.53 7.53
N ASP A 321 -3.33 19.43 8.46
CA ASP A 321 -2.01 19.73 9.03
C ASP A 321 -1.72 18.82 10.23
N PHE A 322 -1.52 17.54 9.92
CA PHE A 322 -1.16 16.52 10.89
C PHE A 322 0.07 16.94 11.71
N MET A 323 1.08 17.51 11.06
CA MET A 323 2.33 17.88 11.73
C MET A 323 2.12 19.00 12.74
N LYS A 324 1.28 19.99 12.43
CA LYS A 324 0.94 21.06 13.37
C LYS A 324 0.22 20.51 14.60
N ARG A 325 -0.72 19.61 14.41
CA ARG A 325 -1.44 18.94 15.51
C ARG A 325 -0.54 18.08 16.37
N GLU A 326 0.30 17.24 15.76
CA GLU A 326 1.24 16.41 16.50
C GLU A 326 2.28 17.26 17.26
N TYR A 327 2.73 18.35 16.67
CA TYR A 327 3.58 19.31 17.37
C TYR A 327 2.87 19.95 18.58
N GLU A 328 1.62 20.35 18.42
CA GLU A 328 0.82 20.91 19.51
C GLU A 328 0.53 19.89 20.62
N LYS A 329 0.24 18.61 20.25
CA LYS A 329 0.10 17.50 21.20
C LYS A 329 1.38 17.26 21.99
N GLU A 330 2.50 17.16 21.29
CA GLU A 330 3.80 16.94 21.93
C GLU A 330 4.16 18.11 22.85
N LYS A 331 3.84 19.35 22.46
CA LYS A 331 4.00 20.55 23.28
C LYS A 331 3.14 20.48 24.54
N ARG A 332 1.82 20.21 24.41
CA ARG A 332 0.90 20.06 25.54
C ARG A 332 1.33 18.93 26.49
N ARG A 333 1.86 17.85 25.94
CA ARG A 333 2.38 16.73 26.74
C ARG A 333 3.64 17.12 27.52
N LYS A 334 4.60 17.78 26.89
CA LYS A 334 5.80 18.30 27.56
C LYS A 334 5.42 19.26 28.67
N GLU A 335 4.43 20.12 28.45
CA GLU A 335 3.88 21.03 29.44
C GLU A 335 3.23 20.30 30.63
N LYS A 336 2.44 19.24 30.36
CA LYS A 336 1.85 18.38 31.42
C LYS A 336 2.92 17.67 32.25
N ILE A 337 3.92 17.08 31.61
CA ILE A 337 5.04 16.40 32.28
C ILE A 337 5.81 17.40 33.15
N LYS A 338 6.06 18.60 32.63
CA LYS A 338 6.74 19.66 33.37
C LYS A 338 5.91 20.11 34.58
N ALA A 339 4.60 20.30 34.41
CA ALA A 339 3.71 20.65 35.51
C ALA A 339 3.63 19.55 36.58
N GLN A 340 3.63 18.29 36.21
CA GLN A 340 3.68 17.15 37.15
C GLN A 340 5.02 17.12 37.90
N GLN A 341 6.14 17.30 37.22
CA GLN A 341 7.46 17.37 37.86
C GLN A 341 7.58 18.55 38.80
N GLU A 342 6.98 19.69 38.47
CA GLU A 342 6.94 20.87 39.35
C GLU A 342 6.05 20.64 40.58
N GLN A 343 4.94 19.91 40.45
CA GLN A 343 4.07 19.51 41.56
C GLN A 343 4.76 18.51 42.47
N GLU A 344 5.42 17.49 41.92
CA GLU A 344 6.21 16.53 42.71
C GLU A 344 7.39 17.18 43.41
N ALA A 345 8.02 18.16 42.77
CA ALA A 345 9.10 18.92 43.39
C ALA A 345 8.61 19.83 44.52
N LYS A 346 7.38 20.38 44.44
CA LYS A 346 6.73 21.13 45.50
C LYS A 346 6.32 20.23 46.65
N GLY A 347 5.67 19.08 46.37
CA GLY A 347 5.30 18.07 47.37
C GLY A 347 6.52 17.58 48.17
N LYS A 348 7.63 17.27 47.49
CA LYS A 348 8.89 16.89 48.19
C LYS A 348 9.54 18.01 49.01
N LYS A 349 9.27 19.28 48.68
CA LYS A 349 9.72 20.42 49.52
C LYS A 349 8.84 20.61 50.75
N ASP A 350 7.55 20.31 50.63
CA ASP A 350 6.62 20.40 51.76
C ASP A 350 6.81 19.19 52.70
N GLU A 351 7.03 17.97 52.19
CA GLU A 351 7.41 16.80 53.00
C GLU A 351 8.75 16.99 53.71
N LYS A 352 9.76 17.61 53.09
CA LYS A 352 11.02 17.94 53.76
C LYS A 352 10.86 18.98 54.85
N LYS A 353 9.89 19.90 54.75
CA LYS A 353 9.58 20.86 55.82
C LYS A 353 8.82 20.23 56.98
N GLU A 354 8.01 19.17 56.72
CA GLU A 354 7.34 18.40 57.78
C GLU A 354 8.29 17.38 58.44
N GLU A 355 9.28 16.81 57.70
CA GLU A 355 10.29 15.92 58.28
C GLU A 355 11.31 16.65 59.19
N GLU A 356 11.60 17.95 58.97
CA GLU A 356 12.43 18.74 59.89
C GLU A 356 11.76 19.04 61.23
N ILE A 357 10.45 18.77 61.35
CA ILE A 357 9.69 18.97 62.60
C ILE A 357 9.55 17.65 63.40
N ASN A 358 9.90 16.47 62.86
CA ASN A 358 9.69 15.19 63.51
C ASN A 358 10.93 14.26 63.42
N THR A 359 12.02 14.66 64.10
CA THR A 359 13.17 13.76 64.29
C THR A 359 13.00 12.98 65.60
N SER A 360 12.50 11.75 65.52
CA SER A 360 12.92 10.64 66.41
C SER A 360 12.22 9.33 66.01
N LYS A 361 12.91 8.43 65.35
CA LYS A 361 13.09 7.00 65.51
C LYS A 361 13.35 6.26 64.18
N PRO A 362 14.23 5.28 64.16
CA PRO A 362 14.59 4.61 62.90
C PRO A 362 13.65 3.43 62.60
N VAL A 363 13.22 3.30 61.38
CA VAL A 363 12.55 2.08 60.86
C VAL A 363 13.32 1.50 59.68
N LYS A 364 13.48 0.21 59.75
CA LYS A 364 14.26 -0.67 58.87
C LYS A 364 13.74 -0.70 57.44
N LEU A 365 14.69 -1.00 56.56
CA LEU A 365 14.57 -1.37 55.17
C LEU A 365 13.43 -2.35 54.84
N GLU A 366 12.63 -2.01 53.85
CA GLU A 366 12.09 -2.91 52.85
C GLU A 366 12.19 -2.19 51.48
N LYS A 367 13.18 -2.57 50.73
CA LYS A 367 13.34 -2.24 49.30
C LYS A 367 13.41 -3.54 48.58
N GLU A 368 12.43 -3.81 47.74
CA GLU A 368 12.49 -4.65 46.53
C GLU A 368 11.07 -5.03 46.14
N ASP A 369 10.36 -4.20 45.34
CA ASP A 369 9.29 -4.68 44.44
C ASP A 369 8.78 -3.60 43.48
N ASN A 370 9.24 -2.35 43.61
CA ASN A 370 8.70 -1.23 42.79
C ASN A 370 9.38 -1.04 41.43
N THR A 371 10.33 -1.92 41.04
CA THR A 371 11.13 -1.71 39.81
C THR A 371 10.41 -2.30 38.59
N ILE A 372 9.70 -3.42 38.77
CA ILE A 372 9.00 -4.11 37.67
C ILE A 372 7.73 -3.37 37.29
N GLU A 373 6.93 -2.90 38.25
CA GLU A 373 5.73 -2.10 37.96
C GLU A 373 6.07 -0.78 37.27
N LYS A 374 7.11 -0.07 37.71
CA LYS A 374 7.58 1.16 37.05
C LYS A 374 8.16 0.94 35.65
N ILE A 375 8.76 -0.23 35.39
CA ILE A 375 9.23 -0.61 34.06
C ILE A 375 8.03 -1.00 33.19
N THR A 376 7.07 -1.73 33.74
CA THR A 376 5.85 -2.13 33.03
C THR A 376 4.97 -0.91 32.70
N GLU A 377 4.83 0.02 33.63
CA GLU A 377 4.12 1.29 33.40
C GLU A 377 4.84 2.20 32.41
N LYS A 378 6.18 2.24 32.42
CA LYS A 378 6.97 2.92 31.38
C LYS A 378 6.83 2.28 30.00
N VAL A 379 6.80 0.96 29.94
CA VAL A 379 6.63 0.21 28.66
C VAL A 379 5.20 0.34 28.15
N MET A 380 4.19 0.31 29.04
CA MET A 380 2.79 0.56 28.65
C MET A 380 2.57 2.03 28.23
N ASN A 381 3.15 2.99 28.93
CA ASN A 381 3.10 4.39 28.51
C ASN A 381 3.87 4.66 27.21
N GLN A 382 4.92 3.88 26.90
CA GLN A 382 5.58 3.94 25.59
C GLN A 382 4.73 3.30 24.47
N LYS A 383 3.94 2.24 24.75
CA LYS A 383 2.98 1.70 23.78
C LYS A 383 1.79 2.63 23.51
N GLN A 384 1.33 3.38 24.51
CA GLN A 384 0.33 4.44 24.30
C GLN A 384 0.88 5.66 23.52
N MET A 385 2.20 5.76 23.33
CA MET A 385 2.83 6.80 22.49
C MET A 385 2.76 6.53 20.99
N SER A 386 2.36 5.34 20.56
CA SER A 386 2.37 4.94 19.15
C SER A 386 0.99 5.00 18.45
N MET A 387 -0.03 5.59 19.07
CA MET A 387 -1.30 5.84 18.40
C MET A 387 -1.30 7.26 17.82
N PRO A 388 -1.22 7.42 16.50
CA PRO A 388 -1.04 8.74 15.90
C PRO A 388 -2.27 9.64 15.98
N VAL A 389 -3.50 9.11 16.06
CA VAL A 389 -4.72 9.93 16.05
C VAL A 389 -5.84 9.24 16.83
N THR A 390 -6.51 9.95 17.74
CA THR A 390 -7.73 9.45 18.40
C THR A 390 -8.96 9.79 17.56
N GLU A 391 -10.03 9.00 17.69
CA GLU A 391 -11.32 9.24 17.03
C GLU A 391 -11.87 10.65 17.32
N GLU A 392 -11.74 11.12 18.58
CA GLU A 392 -12.17 12.45 18.99
C GLU A 392 -11.39 13.56 18.28
N GLU A 393 -10.09 13.36 18.02
CA GLU A 393 -9.22 14.34 17.36
C GLU A 393 -9.44 14.40 15.85
N LEU A 394 -9.97 13.34 15.24
CA LEU A 394 -10.40 13.36 13.84
C LEU A 394 -11.78 13.99 13.69
N ILE A 395 -12.70 13.74 14.62
CA ILE A 395 -14.01 14.40 14.66
C ILE A 395 -13.84 15.92 14.74
N GLU A 396 -12.91 16.41 15.59
CA GLU A 396 -12.56 17.84 15.61
C GLU A 396 -11.91 18.35 14.30
N ALA A 397 -11.28 17.45 13.50
CA ALA A 397 -10.67 17.80 12.21
C ALA A 397 -11.65 17.72 11.06
N GLU A 398 -12.57 16.78 11.13
CA GLU A 398 -13.58 16.56 10.11
C GLU A 398 -14.62 17.69 10.09
N GLY A 399 -14.79 18.45 11.19
CA GLY A 399 -15.66 19.64 11.23
C GLY A 399 -17.15 19.37 11.02
N ASP A 400 -17.49 18.19 10.50
CA ASP A 400 -18.84 17.75 10.19
C ASP A 400 -19.09 16.34 10.77
N ASP A 401 -20.27 16.17 11.35
CA ASP A 401 -20.74 14.86 11.85
C ASP A 401 -20.83 13.85 10.68
N PRO A 402 -20.17 12.67 10.75
CA PRO A 402 -20.29 11.64 9.71
C PRO A 402 -21.73 11.26 9.34
N SER A 403 -22.68 11.45 10.25
CA SER A 403 -24.11 11.22 10.00
C SER A 403 -24.74 12.21 9.01
N THR A 404 -24.07 13.31 8.69
CA THR A 404 -24.55 14.34 7.74
C THR A 404 -24.22 14.02 6.30
N TYR A 405 -23.35 13.02 6.02
CA TYR A 405 -22.95 12.68 4.66
C TYR A 405 -23.97 11.77 3.97
N ASP A 406 -24.29 12.10 2.72
CA ASP A 406 -25.02 11.17 1.85
C ASP A 406 -24.07 10.02 1.45
N PRO A 407 -24.38 8.76 1.84
CA PRO A 407 -23.55 7.60 1.47
C PRO A 407 -23.45 7.37 -0.04
N ASN A 408 -24.35 8.00 -0.84
CA ASN A 408 -24.33 7.95 -2.29
C ASN A 408 -23.54 9.11 -2.92
N GLU A 409 -22.97 9.97 -2.12
CA GLU A 409 -22.22 11.11 -2.62
C GLU A 409 -20.75 10.77 -2.85
N LEU A 410 -20.24 11.09 -4.04
CA LEU A 410 -18.85 10.89 -4.39
C LEU A 410 -17.92 11.75 -3.52
N LEU A 411 -16.74 11.24 -3.17
CA LEU A 411 -15.72 12.00 -2.45
C LEU A 411 -15.40 13.31 -3.17
N SER A 412 -15.17 14.37 -2.41
CA SER A 412 -14.87 15.69 -2.96
C SER A 412 -13.70 15.68 -3.95
N GLY A 413 -12.62 14.95 -3.62
CA GLY A 413 -11.48 14.79 -4.51
C GLY A 413 -11.81 14.10 -5.84
N PHE A 414 -12.76 13.17 -5.82
CA PHE A 414 -13.18 12.44 -7.02
C PHE A 414 -14.16 13.26 -7.89
N LYS A 415 -14.90 14.19 -7.29
CA LYS A 415 -15.73 15.14 -8.07
C LYS A 415 -14.90 16.20 -8.78
N GLU A 416 -13.84 16.64 -8.13
CA GLU A 416 -13.00 17.73 -8.62
C GLU A 416 -12.09 17.31 -9.78
N ILE A 417 -11.62 16.05 -9.77
CA ILE A 417 -10.78 15.47 -10.82
C ILE A 417 -11.62 14.51 -11.64
N LYS A 418 -11.78 14.81 -12.91
CA LYS A 418 -12.47 13.90 -13.84
C LYS A 418 -11.54 12.75 -14.18
N PHE A 419 -11.93 11.52 -13.81
CA PHE A 419 -11.19 10.32 -14.17
C PHE A 419 -12.09 9.11 -14.39
N LYS A 420 -11.56 8.12 -15.11
CA LYS A 420 -12.18 6.81 -15.30
C LYS A 420 -11.15 5.70 -15.07
N ILE A 421 -11.61 4.58 -14.54
CA ILE A 421 -10.83 3.38 -14.33
C ILE A 421 -11.32 2.30 -15.29
N HIS A 422 -10.44 1.84 -16.17
CA HIS A 422 -10.69 0.76 -17.13
C HIS A 422 -9.95 -0.48 -16.65
N PHE A 423 -10.69 -1.54 -16.33
CA PHE A 423 -10.09 -2.82 -15.96
C PHE A 423 -9.71 -3.63 -17.18
N VAL A 424 -8.49 -4.13 -17.19
CA VAL A 424 -7.93 -4.97 -18.25
C VAL A 424 -7.27 -6.19 -17.62
N SER A 425 -7.56 -7.39 -18.13
CA SER A 425 -7.02 -8.62 -17.57
C SER A 425 -6.23 -9.43 -18.58
N GLY A 426 -5.39 -10.33 -18.08
CA GLY A 426 -4.69 -11.36 -18.82
C GLY A 426 -3.41 -10.93 -19.49
N ASP A 427 -2.99 -11.64 -20.51
CA ASP A 427 -1.73 -11.37 -21.23
C ASP A 427 -1.76 -10.00 -21.93
N ILE A 428 -0.85 -9.09 -21.55
CA ILE A 428 -0.77 -7.72 -22.06
C ILE A 428 -0.66 -7.67 -23.59
N GLU A 429 0.02 -8.63 -24.21
CA GLU A 429 0.13 -8.68 -25.67
C GLU A 429 -1.24 -8.82 -26.32
N LYS A 430 -2.09 -9.69 -25.78
CA LYS A 430 -3.44 -9.96 -26.32
C LYS A 430 -4.45 -8.90 -25.89
N SER A 431 -4.34 -8.43 -24.67
CA SER A 431 -5.33 -7.51 -24.07
C SER A 431 -5.09 -6.04 -24.47
N ILE A 432 -3.85 -5.67 -24.79
CA ILE A 432 -3.47 -4.27 -25.09
C ILE A 432 -2.74 -4.17 -26.44
N TYR A 433 -1.57 -4.79 -26.61
CA TYR A 433 -0.69 -4.48 -27.77
C TYR A 433 -1.31 -4.83 -29.12
N ARG A 434 -2.08 -5.90 -29.22
CA ARG A 434 -2.73 -6.33 -30.46
C ARG A 434 -4.09 -5.68 -30.73
N LYS A 435 -4.62 -4.89 -29.80
CA LYS A 435 -5.95 -4.27 -29.99
C LYS A 435 -5.82 -2.93 -30.70
N ASN A 436 -6.45 -2.80 -31.88
CA ASN A 436 -6.43 -1.58 -32.68
C ASN A 436 -6.90 -0.33 -31.93
N LYS A 437 -7.80 -0.48 -30.94
CA LYS A 437 -8.28 0.65 -30.12
C LYS A 437 -7.20 1.34 -29.30
N PHE A 438 -6.08 0.65 -29.03
CA PHE A 438 -4.96 1.21 -28.27
C PHE A 438 -3.79 1.68 -29.16
N LYS A 439 -3.96 1.78 -30.47
CA LYS A 439 -2.91 2.25 -31.36
C LYS A 439 -2.61 3.74 -31.12
N SER A 440 -1.33 4.06 -30.84
CA SER A 440 -0.86 5.43 -30.51
C SER A 440 -1.73 6.09 -29.42
N PHE A 441 -1.92 5.40 -28.30
CA PHE A 441 -2.99 5.72 -27.37
C PHE A 441 -2.50 6.21 -26.02
N PHE A 442 -1.46 5.60 -25.43
CA PHE A 442 -1.03 5.89 -24.08
C PHE A 442 -0.06 7.07 -24.00
N ASP A 443 -0.25 7.91 -22.98
CA ASP A 443 0.63 9.04 -22.65
C ASP A 443 1.65 8.65 -21.58
N VAL A 444 1.24 7.83 -20.58
CA VAL A 444 2.08 7.32 -19.51
C VAL A 444 1.85 5.82 -19.36
N MET A 445 2.91 5.06 -19.24
CA MET A 445 2.84 3.61 -19.02
C MET A 445 3.77 3.23 -17.86
N LEU A 446 3.22 2.62 -16.82
CA LEU A 446 3.99 2.05 -15.73
C LEU A 446 3.96 0.52 -15.83
N TYR A 447 5.13 -0.07 -15.73
CA TYR A 447 5.34 -1.52 -15.71
C TYR A 447 5.85 -1.95 -14.34
N GLY A 448 5.11 -2.86 -13.71
CA GLY A 448 5.55 -3.53 -12.50
C GLY A 448 6.78 -4.41 -12.76
N PHE A 449 7.44 -4.78 -11.68
CA PHE A 449 8.67 -5.59 -11.70
C PHE A 449 8.57 -6.86 -12.56
N HIS A 450 7.40 -7.51 -12.60
CA HIS A 450 7.22 -8.78 -13.35
C HIS A 450 7.11 -8.61 -14.87
N CYS A 451 6.90 -7.39 -15.35
CA CYS A 451 6.63 -7.13 -16.77
C CYS A 451 7.86 -7.12 -17.66
N GLN A 452 9.08 -7.26 -17.12
CA GLN A 452 10.32 -7.22 -17.91
C GLN A 452 10.29 -8.19 -19.10
N SER A 453 9.82 -9.41 -18.91
CA SER A 453 9.77 -10.43 -19.97
C SER A 453 8.67 -10.19 -21.01
N LYS A 454 7.74 -9.29 -20.74
CA LYS A 454 6.59 -8.95 -21.60
C LYS A 454 6.78 -7.64 -22.36
N PHE A 455 7.87 -6.96 -22.12
CA PHE A 455 8.23 -5.72 -22.79
C PHE A 455 8.96 -6.04 -24.08
N ASP A 456 8.30 -5.87 -25.22
CA ASP A 456 8.83 -6.16 -26.55
C ASP A 456 8.56 -5.02 -27.55
N GLU A 457 8.98 -5.21 -28.80
CA GLU A 457 8.81 -4.19 -29.85
C GLU A 457 7.36 -3.82 -30.15
N LYS A 458 6.39 -4.66 -29.79
CA LYS A 458 4.96 -4.41 -30.04
C LYS A 458 4.43 -3.21 -29.25
N ILE A 459 5.13 -2.83 -28.18
CA ILE A 459 4.80 -1.61 -27.41
C ILE A 459 4.77 -0.37 -28.31
N LYS A 460 5.62 -0.33 -29.37
CA LYS A 460 5.67 0.79 -30.31
C LYS A 460 4.33 1.07 -31.02
N GLN A 461 3.43 0.10 -31.07
CA GLN A 461 2.11 0.27 -31.66
C GLN A 461 1.16 1.08 -30.78
N VAL A 462 1.33 1.04 -29.48
CA VAL A 462 0.39 1.62 -28.50
C VAL A 462 0.83 2.95 -27.92
N ILE A 463 2.08 3.35 -28.13
CA ILE A 463 2.66 4.60 -27.63
C ILE A 463 2.44 5.77 -28.58
N LYS A 464 2.35 6.97 -28.02
CA LYS A 464 2.47 8.25 -28.72
C LYS A 464 3.95 8.67 -28.78
N SER A 465 4.26 9.69 -29.58
CA SER A 465 5.64 10.24 -29.70
C SER A 465 6.25 10.68 -28.36
N ASN A 466 5.42 11.18 -27.45
CA ASN A 466 5.86 11.72 -26.16
C ASN A 466 5.51 10.79 -24.98
N THR A 467 5.23 9.51 -25.25
CA THR A 467 4.89 8.55 -24.20
C THR A 467 6.06 8.36 -23.22
N ARG A 468 5.72 8.36 -21.95
CA ARG A 468 6.65 8.09 -20.86
C ARG A 468 6.46 6.67 -20.36
N ILE A 469 7.57 5.97 -20.22
CA ILE A 469 7.59 4.60 -19.72
C ILE A 469 8.30 4.59 -18.37
N LEU A 470 7.62 4.05 -17.37
CA LEU A 470 8.09 3.90 -16.01
C LEU A 470 8.28 2.40 -15.72
N PHE A 471 9.42 2.02 -15.15
CA PHE A 471 9.70 0.64 -14.74
C PHE A 471 10.01 0.57 -13.26
N GLU A 472 9.31 -0.32 -12.55
CA GLU A 472 9.63 -0.66 -11.17
C GLU A 472 10.88 -1.55 -11.09
N LEU A 473 11.78 -1.19 -10.17
CA LEU A 473 12.99 -1.95 -9.86
C LEU A 473 12.82 -2.77 -8.58
N ASN A 474 13.72 -3.71 -8.38
CA ASN A 474 13.68 -4.68 -7.27
C ASN A 474 14.45 -4.25 -6.01
N LYS A 475 14.64 -2.94 -5.80
CA LYS A 475 15.45 -2.40 -4.71
C LYS A 475 15.09 -2.94 -3.32
N TYR A 476 13.80 -3.03 -3.02
CA TYR A 476 13.29 -3.40 -1.69
C TYR A 476 12.98 -4.90 -1.52
N MET A 477 13.27 -5.72 -2.51
CA MET A 477 13.04 -7.16 -2.42
C MET A 477 14.12 -7.80 -1.55
N ALA A 478 13.73 -8.26 -0.36
CA ALA A 478 14.65 -8.74 0.68
C ALA A 478 15.46 -9.97 0.26
N SER A 479 14.90 -10.84 -0.57
CA SER A 479 15.56 -12.07 -1.04
C SER A 479 16.61 -11.87 -2.14
N PHE A 480 16.78 -10.63 -2.64
CA PHE A 480 17.73 -10.32 -3.72
C PHE A 480 19.03 -9.76 -3.17
N THR A 481 20.16 -10.26 -3.66
CA THR A 481 21.49 -9.71 -3.40
C THR A 481 21.72 -8.43 -4.22
N ASP A 482 22.69 -7.60 -3.81
CA ASP A 482 23.03 -6.37 -4.52
C ASP A 482 23.39 -6.66 -5.98
N LYS A 483 24.17 -7.73 -6.24
CA LYS A 483 24.51 -8.18 -7.60
C LYS A 483 23.27 -8.51 -8.45
N GLN A 484 22.29 -9.21 -7.88
CA GLN A 484 21.05 -9.53 -8.60
C GLN A 484 20.20 -8.27 -8.89
N ARG A 485 20.23 -7.27 -7.99
CA ARG A 485 19.58 -5.97 -8.22
C ARG A 485 20.25 -5.21 -9.38
N GLU A 486 21.58 -5.14 -9.38
CA GLU A 486 22.35 -4.52 -10.45
C GLU A 486 22.13 -5.20 -11.79
N GLU A 487 22.18 -6.54 -11.83
CA GLU A 487 21.92 -7.32 -13.04
C GLU A 487 20.50 -7.09 -13.58
N TYR A 488 19.50 -7.01 -12.69
CA TYR A 488 18.12 -6.71 -13.09
C TYR A 488 18.02 -5.30 -13.67
N THR A 489 18.55 -4.30 -12.97
CA THR A 489 18.55 -2.91 -13.42
C THR A 489 19.23 -2.77 -14.80
N LYS A 490 20.39 -3.39 -14.99
CA LYS A 490 21.09 -3.41 -16.27
C LYS A 490 20.24 -4.02 -17.38
N LYS A 491 19.59 -5.15 -17.12
CA LYS A 491 18.67 -5.78 -18.09
C LYS A 491 17.49 -4.89 -18.46
N VAL A 492 16.91 -4.16 -17.49
CA VAL A 492 15.82 -3.20 -17.76
C VAL A 492 16.32 -2.09 -18.70
N ILE A 493 17.51 -1.53 -18.46
CA ILE A 493 18.08 -0.50 -19.33
C ILE A 493 18.34 -1.04 -20.73
N GLU A 494 19.05 -2.16 -20.85
CA GLU A 494 19.37 -2.80 -22.14
C GLU A 494 18.11 -3.14 -22.94
N LEU A 495 17.06 -3.61 -22.27
CA LEU A 495 15.78 -3.94 -22.90
C LEU A 495 15.09 -2.70 -23.48
N ASN A 496 15.09 -1.60 -22.73
CA ASN A 496 14.52 -0.34 -23.18
C ASN A 496 15.32 0.26 -24.34
N GLU A 497 16.65 0.27 -24.25
CA GLU A 497 17.53 0.76 -25.32
C GLU A 497 17.36 -0.03 -26.61
N LYS A 498 17.24 -1.37 -26.52
CA LYS A 498 16.95 -2.23 -27.68
C LYS A 498 15.63 -1.87 -28.37
N ASN A 499 14.64 -1.44 -27.58
CA ASN A 499 13.34 -1.02 -28.10
C ASN A 499 13.29 0.46 -28.54
N GLY A 500 14.41 1.17 -28.49
CA GLY A 500 14.55 2.56 -28.95
C GLY A 500 14.16 3.60 -27.91
N PHE A 501 14.16 3.23 -26.63
CA PHE A 501 13.97 4.15 -25.51
C PHE A 501 15.31 4.53 -24.88
N VAL A 502 15.37 5.68 -24.25
CA VAL A 502 16.53 6.18 -23.51
C VAL A 502 16.12 6.47 -22.08
N LEU A 503 16.99 6.11 -21.15
CA LEU A 503 16.83 6.48 -19.75
C LEU A 503 16.80 8.00 -19.62
N ASP A 504 15.75 8.52 -19.01
CA ASP A 504 15.51 9.95 -18.85
C ASP A 504 15.74 10.43 -17.42
N ASP A 505 15.30 9.66 -16.42
CA ASP A 505 15.37 10.04 -15.02
C ASP A 505 15.59 8.83 -14.10
N GLU A 506 16.62 8.94 -13.22
CA GLU A 506 16.96 7.96 -12.18
C GLU A 506 16.63 8.48 -10.76
N SER A 507 15.99 9.64 -10.64
CA SER A 507 15.85 10.35 -9.36
C SER A 507 15.19 9.54 -8.27
N LEU A 508 14.34 8.59 -8.63
CA LEU A 508 13.60 7.75 -7.67
C LEU A 508 14.35 6.48 -7.25
N LYS A 509 15.50 6.14 -7.83
CA LYS A 509 16.33 4.96 -7.48
C LYS A 509 15.63 3.59 -7.39
N TYR A 510 14.31 3.55 -7.54
CA TYR A 510 13.49 2.34 -7.50
C TYR A 510 12.43 2.29 -8.61
N ILE A 511 12.26 3.38 -9.36
CA ILE A 511 11.49 3.44 -10.60
C ILE A 511 12.31 4.25 -11.59
N TYR A 512 12.61 3.66 -12.75
CA TYR A 512 13.32 4.33 -13.84
C TYR A 512 12.33 4.79 -14.90
N GLN A 513 12.62 5.96 -15.44
CA GLN A 513 11.82 6.57 -16.48
C GLN A 513 12.57 6.61 -17.80
N PHE A 514 11.85 6.25 -18.88
CA PHE A 514 12.39 6.19 -20.22
C PHE A 514 11.54 7.04 -21.18
N LYS A 515 12.19 7.61 -22.19
CA LYS A 515 11.58 8.32 -23.33
C LYS A 515 12.01 7.70 -24.64
N LEU A 516 11.21 7.86 -25.70
CA LEU A 516 11.64 7.50 -27.05
C LEU A 516 12.87 8.33 -27.45
N LYS A 517 13.81 7.68 -28.14
CA LYS A 517 14.91 8.39 -28.80
C LYS A 517 14.31 9.39 -29.81
N PRO A 518 14.72 10.67 -29.80
CA PRO A 518 14.36 11.57 -30.86
C PRO A 518 14.87 10.99 -32.19
N VAL A 519 14.00 10.88 -33.18
CA VAL A 519 14.40 10.51 -34.53
C VAL A 519 15.33 11.62 -35.02
N GLN A 520 16.61 11.34 -35.17
CA GLN A 520 17.52 12.27 -35.88
C GLN A 520 16.95 12.41 -37.29
N PRO A 521 16.69 13.63 -37.80
CA PRO A 521 16.37 13.80 -39.19
C PRO A 521 17.54 13.18 -39.99
N GLU A 522 17.21 12.23 -40.87
CA GLU A 522 18.17 11.71 -41.82
C GLU A 522 18.81 12.92 -42.49
N ALA A 523 20.16 13.06 -42.35
CA ALA A 523 20.87 14.07 -43.09
C ALA A 523 20.58 13.83 -44.58
N GLU A 524 19.81 14.73 -45.19
CA GLU A 524 19.61 14.74 -46.63
C GLU A 524 21.00 14.69 -47.25
N ASN A 525 21.35 13.52 -47.77
CA ASN A 525 22.53 13.39 -48.63
C ASN A 525 22.25 14.22 -49.89
N GLU A 526 22.64 15.47 -49.84
CA GLU A 526 22.84 16.25 -51.06
C GLU A 526 23.83 15.48 -51.95
N LYS A 527 23.26 14.91 -53.01
CA LYS A 527 24.00 14.49 -54.18
C LYS A 527 23.80 15.48 -55.29
#